data_4d35dd6d79a93d2c1e2122d4f4537c6c
#
_entry.id   4d35dd6d79a93d2c1e2122d4f4537c6c
#
_cell.length_a   1.000
_cell.length_b   1.000
_cell.length_c   1.000
_cell.angle_alpha   90.00
_cell.angle_beta   90.00
_cell.angle_gamma   90.00
#
_symmetry.space_group_name_H-M   'P 1'
#
loop_
_entity.id
_entity.type
_entity.pdbx_description
1 polymer ?
#
loop_
_entity_poly.entity_id
_entity_poly.type
_entity_poly.pdbx_seq_one_letter_code
_entity_poly.pdbx_strand_id
1 'polypeptide(L)'
;MKKVSQKKTPYNTILLSKVIGLVLLTLFLFFIWDMSKPHLQATNGQAKDQSTRTLDTHFKTNPNQQATNKTVFLTFDDGPSATSNQLLNVLKAHHVKATFFMLGPQMQAHQSAVKRLYQEGHQLGLHGMTHDINLFYQNSESPVNEMREAQRILASVTGVYSRLVRTPYGSVPNLTYHQKVRLNQSGFIYWDWTIDSLDWRYKNSQYVPEVLNQLQMFEKNKPWEPKVILMHDQPSTTNYLDSLIIQLKARGYTFAVINESMPPVQH
;
A
#
# COMPACT_ATOMS: atom_id res chain seq x y z
N MET A 1 -48.34 -32.32 63.58
CA MET A 1 -47.88 -31.89 62.26
C MET A 1 -48.19 -30.40 62.03
N LYS A 2 -47.20 -29.48 62.14
CA LYS A 2 -47.42 -28.04 61.97
C LYS A 2 -47.00 -27.68 60.57
N LYS A 3 -47.89 -27.10 59.71
CA LYS A 3 -47.60 -26.54 58.40
C LYS A 3 -46.87 -25.22 58.59
N VAL A 4 -45.68 -25.13 58.05
CA VAL A 4 -44.92 -23.89 57.97
C VAL A 4 -45.31 -23.16 56.63
N SER A 5 -45.92 -21.97 56.78
CA SER A 5 -46.30 -21.09 55.71
C SER A 5 -45.08 -20.29 55.32
N GLN A 6 -44.59 -20.43 54.04
CA GLN A 6 -43.54 -19.57 53.47
C GLN A 6 -44.17 -18.28 52.95
N LYS A 7 -43.80 -17.15 53.54
CA LYS A 7 -44.07 -15.81 53.00
C LYS A 7 -43.13 -15.52 51.82
N LYS A 8 -43.65 -15.33 50.59
CA LYS A 8 -42.93 -14.82 49.45
C LYS A 8 -42.69 -13.32 49.61
N THR A 9 -41.45 -12.89 49.55
CA THR A 9 -41.03 -11.49 49.64
C THR A 9 -41.22 -10.75 48.29
N PRO A 10 -41.62 -9.47 48.28
CA PRO A 10 -41.98 -8.71 47.07
C PRO A 10 -40.74 -7.98 46.43
N TYR A 11 -39.65 -8.70 46.19
CA TYR A 11 -38.45 -8.08 45.64
C TYR A 11 -38.45 -7.86 44.11
N ASN A 12 -39.34 -8.50 43.36
CA ASN A 12 -39.30 -8.48 41.89
C ASN A 12 -40.01 -7.29 41.26
N THR A 13 -40.90 -6.58 41.93
CA THR A 13 -41.64 -5.45 41.33
C THR A 13 -40.85 -4.16 41.29
N ILE A 14 -39.97 -3.90 42.27
CA ILE A 14 -39.15 -2.69 42.36
C ILE A 14 -38.01 -2.74 41.33
N LEU A 15 -37.43 -3.93 41.06
CA LEU A 15 -36.37 -4.10 40.08
C LEU A 15 -36.88 -3.90 38.65
N LEU A 16 -38.09 -4.43 38.36
CA LEU A 16 -38.71 -4.32 37.04
C LEU A 16 -39.06 -2.86 36.69
N SER A 17 -39.58 -2.07 37.67
CA SER A 17 -39.87 -0.64 37.42
C SER A 17 -38.63 0.20 37.16
N LYS A 18 -37.51 -0.09 37.82
CA LYS A 18 -36.24 0.60 37.58
C LYS A 18 -35.63 0.29 36.19
N VAL A 19 -35.74 -0.97 35.73
CA VAL A 19 -35.26 -1.38 34.39
C VAL A 19 -36.11 -0.73 33.30
N ILE A 20 -37.44 -0.70 33.43
CA ILE A 20 -38.34 -0.04 32.48
C ILE A 20 -38.07 1.47 32.44
N GLY A 21 -37.84 2.13 33.58
CA GLY A 21 -37.50 3.55 33.64
C GLY A 21 -36.19 3.87 32.94
N LEU A 22 -35.17 3.00 33.07
CA LEU A 22 -33.85 3.20 32.39
C LEU A 22 -33.96 3.04 30.87
N VAL A 23 -34.74 2.05 30.40
CA VAL A 23 -34.96 1.84 28.95
C VAL A 23 -35.73 3.02 28.34
N LEU A 24 -36.76 3.54 29.02
CA LEU A 24 -37.50 4.69 28.55
C LEU A 24 -36.65 5.97 28.52
N LEU A 25 -35.76 6.15 29.50
CA LEU A 25 -34.82 7.28 29.51
C LEU A 25 -33.81 7.22 28.37
N THR A 26 -33.28 6.05 28.07
CA THR A 26 -32.35 5.88 26.94
C THR A 26 -33.03 6.11 25.59
N LEU A 27 -34.26 5.65 25.41
CA LEU A 27 -35.04 5.91 24.19
C LEU A 27 -35.38 7.40 24.03
N PHE A 28 -35.69 8.07 25.14
CA PHE A 28 -35.98 9.52 25.13
C PHE A 28 -34.74 10.35 24.81
N LEU A 29 -33.58 10.01 25.34
CA LEU A 29 -32.31 10.64 25.00
C LEU A 29 -31.90 10.41 23.55
N PHE A 30 -32.17 9.21 23.02
CA PHE A 30 -31.91 8.92 21.60
C PHE A 30 -32.86 9.72 20.68
N PHE A 31 -34.12 9.89 21.07
CA PHE A 31 -35.09 10.68 20.32
C PHE A 31 -34.73 12.19 20.31
N ILE A 32 -34.26 12.75 21.42
CA ILE A 32 -33.77 14.13 21.47
C ILE A 32 -32.50 14.32 20.64
N TRP A 33 -31.59 13.32 20.64
CA TRP A 33 -30.36 13.37 19.84
C TRP A 33 -30.66 13.35 18.34
N ASP A 34 -31.69 12.63 17.90
CA ASP A 34 -32.10 12.59 16.49
C ASP A 34 -32.83 13.86 16.05
N MET A 35 -33.58 14.52 16.94
CA MET A 35 -34.22 15.80 16.68
C MET A 35 -33.24 16.99 16.66
N SER A 36 -32.04 16.86 17.19
CA SER A 36 -31.01 17.92 17.19
C SER A 36 -30.14 17.93 15.92
N LYS A 37 -30.35 17.02 14.98
CA LYS A 37 -29.69 17.07 13.68
C LYS A 37 -30.30 18.17 12.82
N PRO A 38 -29.52 19.14 12.33
CA PRO A 38 -30.05 20.17 11.44
C PRO A 38 -30.53 19.54 10.12
N HIS A 39 -31.80 19.74 9.79
CA HIS A 39 -32.35 19.47 8.47
C HIS A 39 -31.71 20.43 7.46
N LEU A 40 -30.73 19.95 6.70
CA LEU A 40 -30.19 20.66 5.54
C LEU A 40 -31.21 20.61 4.41
N GLN A 41 -32.00 21.69 4.27
CA GLN A 41 -32.75 21.95 3.05
C GLN A 41 -31.75 22.32 1.94
N ALA A 42 -31.82 21.62 0.83
CA ALA A 42 -31.09 21.93 -0.37
C ALA A 42 -31.60 23.24 -0.98
N THR A 43 -30.87 24.35 -0.78
CA THR A 43 -31.04 25.55 -1.58
C THR A 43 -29.91 25.59 -2.60
N ASN A 44 -30.29 25.56 -3.89
CA ASN A 44 -29.42 25.87 -5.02
C ASN A 44 -28.85 27.29 -4.85
N GLY A 45 -27.58 27.40 -4.52
CA GLY A 45 -26.86 28.65 -4.47
C GLY A 45 -25.38 28.38 -4.70
N GLN A 46 -24.88 28.79 -5.86
CA GLN A 46 -23.47 28.77 -6.20
C GLN A 46 -22.67 29.62 -5.19
N ALA A 47 -21.94 28.98 -4.30
CA ALA A 47 -20.85 29.60 -3.57
C ALA A 47 -19.58 28.79 -3.84
N LYS A 48 -18.63 29.45 -4.52
CA LYS A 48 -17.28 28.93 -4.77
C LYS A 48 -16.59 28.71 -3.42
N ASP A 49 -16.43 27.47 -3.02
CA ASP A 49 -15.52 27.12 -1.93
C ASP A 49 -14.12 26.84 -2.50
N GLN A 50 -13.20 27.75 -2.18
CA GLN A 50 -11.78 27.70 -2.59
C GLN A 50 -10.87 26.96 -1.59
N SER A 51 -11.42 26.13 -0.69
CA SER A 51 -10.65 25.56 0.43
C SER A 51 -10.35 24.06 0.36
N THR A 52 -10.83 23.32 -0.63
CA THR A 52 -10.59 21.85 -0.72
C THR A 52 -9.79 21.41 -1.95
N ARG A 53 -9.05 22.33 -2.58
CA ARG A 53 -8.39 22.06 -3.88
C ARG A 53 -6.88 21.81 -3.83
N THR A 54 -6.29 21.39 -2.73
CA THR A 54 -4.82 21.22 -2.67
C THR A 54 -4.31 19.79 -2.47
N LEU A 55 -5.16 18.76 -2.39
CA LEU A 55 -4.70 17.39 -2.20
C LEU A 55 -4.86 16.45 -3.42
N ASP A 56 -5.65 16.84 -4.43
CA ASP A 56 -5.97 15.94 -5.56
C ASP A 56 -5.15 16.18 -6.83
N THR A 57 -4.21 17.12 -6.85
CA THR A 57 -3.51 17.47 -8.10
C THR A 57 -2.21 16.73 -8.37
N HIS A 58 -1.73 15.90 -7.45
CA HIS A 58 -0.45 15.19 -7.66
C HIS A 58 -0.57 13.80 -8.34
N PHE A 59 -1.76 13.23 -8.44
CA PHE A 59 -1.97 11.91 -9.06
C PHE A 59 -3.03 11.91 -10.17
N LYS A 60 -3.12 12.96 -10.97
CA LYS A 60 -3.81 12.83 -12.27
C LYS A 60 -2.91 12.05 -13.23
N THR A 61 -2.73 10.76 -12.98
CA THR A 61 -2.45 9.83 -14.06
C THR A 61 -3.68 9.83 -14.95
N ASN A 62 -3.49 10.22 -16.19
CA ASN A 62 -4.54 10.18 -17.20
C ASN A 62 -5.10 8.75 -17.26
N PRO A 63 -6.38 8.47 -16.90
CA PRO A 63 -6.93 7.11 -16.87
C PRO A 63 -6.99 6.45 -18.26
N ASN A 64 -6.62 7.19 -19.32
CA ASN A 64 -6.55 6.70 -20.69
C ASN A 64 -5.16 6.27 -21.16
N GLN A 65 -4.13 6.19 -20.29
CA GLN A 65 -2.96 5.39 -20.63
C GLN A 65 -3.31 3.91 -20.40
N GLN A 66 -4.08 3.32 -21.30
CA GLN A 66 -4.07 1.87 -21.50
C GLN A 66 -2.60 1.48 -21.63
N ALA A 67 -2.10 0.67 -20.68
CA ALA A 67 -0.77 0.12 -20.75
C ALA A 67 -0.62 -0.51 -22.14
N THR A 68 0.15 0.14 -22.99
CA THR A 68 0.47 -0.44 -24.30
C THR A 68 1.20 -1.75 -24.03
N ASN A 69 1.18 -2.71 -24.96
CA ASN A 69 1.92 -3.98 -24.81
C ASN A 69 3.42 -3.78 -24.50
N LYS A 70 3.93 -2.55 -24.57
CA LYS A 70 5.31 -2.14 -24.31
C LYS A 70 5.48 -1.24 -23.07
N THR A 71 4.57 -1.26 -22.12
CA THR A 71 4.75 -0.57 -20.84
C THR A 71 5.45 -1.47 -19.83
N VAL A 72 6.49 -0.94 -19.17
CA VAL A 72 7.18 -1.60 -18.05
C VAL A 72 7.00 -0.80 -16.76
N PHE A 73 6.95 -1.51 -15.65
CA PHE A 73 6.86 -0.96 -14.31
C PHE A 73 8.18 -1.26 -13.59
N LEU A 74 9.04 -0.24 -13.44
CA LEU A 74 10.25 -0.38 -12.64
C LEU A 74 9.88 -0.35 -11.17
N THR A 75 10.28 -1.34 -10.40
CA THR A 75 10.02 -1.41 -8.97
C THR A 75 11.32 -1.64 -8.19
N PHE A 76 11.46 -0.94 -7.06
CA PHE A 76 12.65 -1.00 -6.21
C PHE A 76 12.24 -1.36 -4.79
N ASP A 77 12.81 -2.45 -4.27
CA ASP A 77 12.58 -2.93 -2.92
C ASP A 77 13.69 -2.50 -1.95
N ASP A 78 13.48 -2.66 -0.65
CA ASP A 78 14.39 -2.49 0.47
C ASP A 78 14.79 -1.05 0.84
N GLY A 79 14.57 -0.09 -0.06
CA GLY A 79 14.95 1.30 0.18
C GLY A 79 14.11 2.02 1.26
N PRO A 80 14.35 3.33 1.43
CA PRO A 80 15.46 4.09 0.84
C PRO A 80 16.81 3.73 1.44
N SER A 81 17.88 3.86 0.62
CA SER A 81 19.26 3.63 1.02
C SER A 81 20.12 4.91 0.93
N ALA A 82 21.38 4.82 1.28
CA ALA A 82 22.34 5.92 1.09
C ALA A 82 22.49 6.32 -0.39
N THR A 83 22.17 5.43 -1.34
CA THR A 83 22.28 5.67 -2.78
C THR A 83 20.97 6.07 -3.44
N SER A 84 19.84 6.12 -2.73
CA SER A 84 18.54 6.49 -3.31
C SER A 84 18.55 7.82 -4.03
N ASN A 85 19.30 8.82 -3.53
CA ASN A 85 19.40 10.11 -4.20
C ASN A 85 20.10 9.99 -5.58
N GLN A 86 21.09 9.11 -5.74
CA GLN A 86 21.74 8.86 -7.01
C GLN A 86 20.79 8.13 -7.97
N LEU A 87 20.07 7.11 -7.47
CA LEU A 87 19.04 6.40 -8.21
C LEU A 87 17.96 7.37 -8.73
N LEU A 88 17.47 8.26 -7.89
CA LEU A 88 16.51 9.30 -8.27
C LEU A 88 17.04 10.27 -9.30
N ASN A 89 18.33 10.62 -9.24
CA ASN A 89 18.96 11.47 -10.27
C ASN A 89 18.92 10.78 -11.65
N VAL A 90 19.20 9.48 -11.72
CA VAL A 90 19.10 8.70 -12.96
C VAL A 90 17.66 8.69 -13.49
N LEU A 91 16.69 8.34 -12.65
CA LEU A 91 15.28 8.34 -13.05
C LEU A 91 14.81 9.71 -13.55
N LYS A 92 15.21 10.78 -12.85
CA LYS A 92 14.89 12.15 -13.21
C LYS A 92 15.50 12.56 -14.56
N ALA A 93 16.77 12.25 -14.81
CA ALA A 93 17.46 12.53 -16.07
C ALA A 93 16.76 11.89 -17.27
N HIS A 94 16.17 10.72 -17.05
CA HIS A 94 15.40 10.00 -18.07
C HIS A 94 13.90 10.34 -18.10
N HIS A 95 13.39 11.20 -17.21
CA HIS A 95 11.95 11.48 -17.05
C HIS A 95 11.13 10.20 -16.77
N VAL A 96 11.70 9.25 -16.03
CA VAL A 96 11.08 7.98 -15.67
C VAL A 96 10.56 8.04 -14.23
N LYS A 97 9.34 7.54 -14.02
CA LYS A 97 8.79 7.30 -12.68
C LYS A 97 8.79 5.81 -12.39
N ALA A 98 8.94 5.47 -11.11
CA ALA A 98 9.03 4.10 -10.64
C ALA A 98 8.20 3.91 -9.36
N THR A 99 8.02 2.65 -8.94
CA THR A 99 7.38 2.30 -7.66
C THR A 99 8.44 1.82 -6.68
N PHE A 100 8.36 2.28 -5.43
CA PHE A 100 9.30 1.93 -4.37
C PHE A 100 8.56 1.22 -3.24
N PHE A 101 8.93 -0.02 -2.98
CA PHE A 101 8.45 -0.77 -1.81
C PHE A 101 9.49 -0.67 -0.71
N MET A 102 9.20 0.15 0.30
CA MET A 102 10.18 0.62 1.27
C MET A 102 10.04 -0.07 2.63
N LEU A 103 11.16 -0.35 3.28
CA LEU A 103 11.22 -0.82 4.65
C LEU A 103 11.03 0.33 5.65
N GLY A 104 10.25 0.09 6.71
CA GLY A 104 9.97 1.09 7.73
C GLY A 104 11.23 1.71 8.35
N PRO A 105 12.19 0.93 8.84
CA PRO A 105 13.45 1.46 9.38
C PRO A 105 14.24 2.31 8.38
N GLN A 106 14.26 1.92 7.11
CA GLN A 106 14.94 2.69 6.07
C GLN A 106 14.22 4.02 5.79
N MET A 107 12.90 4.03 5.80
CA MET A 107 12.13 5.28 5.70
C MET A 107 12.42 6.24 6.86
N GLN A 108 12.58 5.72 8.07
CA GLN A 108 12.96 6.53 9.25
C GLN A 108 14.37 7.09 9.13
N ALA A 109 15.33 6.28 8.67
CA ALA A 109 16.73 6.67 8.54
C ALA A 109 16.94 7.68 7.38
N HIS A 110 16.15 7.60 6.31
CA HIS A 110 16.33 8.36 5.07
C HIS A 110 15.12 9.21 4.70
N GLN A 111 14.51 9.93 5.66
CA GLN A 111 13.27 10.71 5.46
C GLN A 111 13.36 11.72 4.31
N SER A 112 14.53 12.31 4.07
CA SER A 112 14.73 13.26 2.96
C SER A 112 14.56 12.58 1.60
N ALA A 113 15.04 11.33 1.46
CA ALA A 113 14.84 10.55 0.24
C ALA A 113 13.37 10.16 0.06
N VAL A 114 12.66 9.77 1.14
CA VAL A 114 11.21 9.49 1.08
C VAL A 114 10.41 10.73 0.63
N LYS A 115 10.72 11.90 1.19
CA LYS A 115 10.08 13.16 0.77
C LYS A 115 10.35 13.48 -0.69
N ARG A 116 11.59 13.26 -1.14
CA ARG A 116 11.99 13.46 -2.54
C ARG A 116 11.26 12.51 -3.49
N LEU A 117 11.15 11.22 -3.15
CA LEU A 117 10.37 10.22 -3.90
C LEU A 117 8.94 10.71 -4.11
N TYR A 118 8.29 11.17 -3.05
CA TYR A 118 6.93 11.72 -3.11
C TYR A 118 6.85 12.97 -4.00
N GLN A 119 7.72 13.94 -3.77
CA GLN A 119 7.74 15.22 -4.50
C GLN A 119 8.02 15.05 -5.99
N GLU A 120 8.85 14.08 -6.35
CA GLU A 120 9.15 13.77 -7.74
C GLU A 120 8.08 12.88 -8.41
N GLY A 121 7.02 12.48 -7.71
CA GLY A 121 5.87 11.77 -8.26
C GLY A 121 6.13 10.28 -8.52
N HIS A 122 7.02 9.66 -7.75
CA HIS A 122 7.16 8.21 -7.70
C HIS A 122 6.03 7.58 -6.87
N GLN A 123 5.65 6.35 -7.18
CA GLN A 123 4.68 5.62 -6.37
C GLN A 123 5.35 5.04 -5.14
N LEU A 124 4.71 5.23 -4.00
CA LEU A 124 5.20 4.77 -2.70
C LEU A 124 4.44 3.52 -2.28
N GLY A 125 5.16 2.48 -1.93
CA GLY A 125 4.67 1.21 -1.41
C GLY A 125 5.44 0.81 -0.15
N LEU A 126 5.01 -0.28 0.48
CA LEU A 126 5.51 -0.76 1.77
C LEU A 126 6.14 -2.15 1.60
N HIS A 127 7.25 -2.38 2.29
CA HIS A 127 7.97 -3.67 2.27
C HIS A 127 8.08 -4.33 3.66
N GLY A 128 7.35 -3.82 4.65
CA GLY A 128 7.40 -4.28 6.03
C GLY A 128 8.42 -3.53 6.88
N MET A 129 8.84 -4.17 7.96
CA MET A 129 9.74 -3.60 8.98
C MET A 129 11.05 -4.37 9.08
N THR A 130 10.97 -5.68 9.27
CA THR A 130 12.11 -6.51 9.68
C THR A 130 12.89 -7.07 8.50
N HIS A 131 12.23 -7.32 7.37
CA HIS A 131 12.76 -8.11 6.26
C HIS A 131 13.36 -9.47 6.71
N ASP A 132 12.87 -10.01 7.83
CA ASP A 132 13.24 -11.31 8.36
C ASP A 132 12.14 -12.32 8.08
N ILE A 133 12.46 -13.41 7.39
CA ILE A 133 11.50 -14.42 6.96
C ILE A 133 10.76 -15.08 8.13
N ASN A 134 11.45 -15.27 9.27
CA ASN A 134 10.87 -15.92 10.44
C ASN A 134 9.96 -14.96 11.22
N LEU A 135 10.27 -13.67 11.25
CA LEU A 135 9.48 -12.66 11.93
C LEU A 135 8.30 -12.21 11.08
N PHE A 136 8.54 -11.89 9.81
CA PHE A 136 7.49 -11.39 8.92
C PHE A 136 6.37 -12.43 8.71
N TYR A 137 6.72 -13.71 8.53
CA TYR A 137 5.74 -14.78 8.27
C TYR A 137 5.39 -15.62 9.51
N GLN A 138 5.72 -15.16 10.72
CA GLN A 138 5.60 -15.91 11.98
C GLN A 138 4.19 -16.43 12.26
N ASN A 139 3.16 -15.61 11.98
CA ASN A 139 1.76 -15.97 12.19
C ASN A 139 0.84 -15.20 11.22
N SER A 140 -0.47 -15.41 11.29
CA SER A 140 -1.43 -14.80 10.37
C SER A 140 -1.48 -13.26 10.43
N GLU A 141 -1.13 -12.65 11.57
CA GLU A 141 -1.19 -11.20 11.78
C GLU A 141 0.15 -10.49 11.54
N SER A 142 1.28 -11.22 11.60
CA SER A 142 2.61 -10.62 11.49
C SER A 142 2.78 -9.77 10.22
N PRO A 143 2.41 -10.24 9.00
CA PRO A 143 2.53 -9.42 7.79
C PRO A 143 1.71 -8.14 7.86
N VAL A 144 0.48 -8.23 8.37
CA VAL A 144 -0.42 -7.06 8.51
C VAL A 144 0.16 -6.05 9.49
N ASN A 145 0.69 -6.51 10.63
CA ASN A 145 1.24 -5.63 11.65
C ASN A 145 2.48 -4.89 11.14
N GLU A 146 3.39 -5.58 10.45
CA GLU A 146 4.56 -4.95 9.84
C GLU A 146 4.17 -3.93 8.77
N MET A 147 3.22 -4.25 7.90
CA MET A 147 2.76 -3.32 6.87
C MET A 147 2.05 -2.09 7.46
N ARG A 148 1.27 -2.26 8.54
CA ARG A 148 0.62 -1.13 9.24
C ARG A 148 1.64 -0.22 9.91
N GLU A 149 2.70 -0.79 10.50
CA GLU A 149 3.76 0.02 11.09
C GLU A 149 4.52 0.80 10.01
N ALA A 150 4.94 0.15 8.92
CA ALA A 150 5.56 0.81 7.79
C ALA A 150 4.64 1.90 7.18
N GLN A 151 3.32 1.66 7.10
CA GLN A 151 2.34 2.65 6.63
C GLN A 151 2.28 3.89 7.54
N ARG A 152 2.30 3.71 8.88
CA ARG A 152 2.34 4.82 9.83
C ARG A 152 3.60 5.66 9.67
N ILE A 153 4.74 5.01 9.48
CA ILE A 153 6.01 5.70 9.23
C ILE A 153 5.95 6.49 7.93
N LEU A 154 5.50 5.89 6.84
CA LEU A 154 5.33 6.58 5.56
C LEU A 154 4.43 7.81 5.69
N ALA A 155 3.29 7.63 6.35
CA ALA A 155 2.33 8.72 6.58
C ALA A 155 2.91 9.85 7.44
N SER A 156 3.72 9.54 8.44
CA SER A 156 4.38 10.56 9.28
C SER A 156 5.37 11.42 8.50
N VAL A 157 5.98 10.87 7.44
CA VAL A 157 6.99 11.58 6.63
C VAL A 157 6.36 12.36 5.47
N THR A 158 5.30 11.81 4.85
CA THR A 158 4.73 12.32 3.58
C THR A 158 3.25 12.69 3.63
N GLY A 159 2.52 12.26 4.65
CA GLY A 159 1.05 12.33 4.70
C GLY A 159 0.33 11.25 3.88
N VAL A 160 1.06 10.37 3.19
CA VAL A 160 0.49 9.33 2.30
C VAL A 160 0.22 8.04 3.07
N TYR A 161 -1.00 7.51 2.93
CA TYR A 161 -1.41 6.18 3.41
C TYR A 161 -1.48 5.20 2.23
N SER A 162 -0.31 4.67 1.82
CA SER A 162 -0.27 3.69 0.73
C SER A 162 -0.88 2.35 1.17
N ARG A 163 -1.66 1.74 0.27
CA ARG A 163 -2.14 0.36 0.42
C ARG A 163 -1.33 -0.65 -0.39
N LEU A 164 -0.44 -0.15 -1.25
CA LEU A 164 0.43 -1.00 -2.07
C LEU A 164 1.53 -1.59 -1.20
N VAL A 165 1.63 -2.91 -1.21
CA VAL A 165 2.65 -3.63 -0.44
C VAL A 165 3.34 -4.68 -1.31
N ARG A 166 4.58 -4.99 -0.99
CA ARG A 166 5.28 -6.18 -1.47
C ARG A 166 5.86 -6.90 -0.26
N THR A 167 5.59 -8.20 -0.16
CA THR A 167 6.08 -8.98 0.97
C THR A 167 7.55 -9.36 0.75
N PRO A 168 8.39 -9.32 1.79
CA PRO A 168 9.78 -9.77 1.70
C PRO A 168 9.88 -11.16 1.06
N TYR A 169 10.82 -11.33 0.13
CA TYR A 169 11.04 -12.59 -0.63
C TYR A 169 9.88 -13.00 -1.55
N GLY A 170 8.87 -12.15 -1.76
CA GLY A 170 7.69 -12.44 -2.55
C GLY A 170 6.59 -13.21 -1.80
N SER A 171 5.43 -13.33 -2.45
CA SER A 171 4.28 -14.00 -1.83
C SER A 171 4.42 -15.52 -1.82
N VAL A 172 5.08 -16.11 -2.79
CA VAL A 172 5.29 -17.57 -2.90
C VAL A 172 6.76 -17.91 -2.66
N PRO A 173 7.07 -18.92 -1.85
CA PRO A 173 6.16 -19.86 -1.17
C PRO A 173 5.72 -19.41 0.24
N ASN A 174 6.09 -18.21 0.69
CA ASN A 174 6.12 -17.86 2.11
C ASN A 174 4.75 -17.40 2.66
N LEU A 175 3.94 -16.71 1.84
CA LEU A 175 2.67 -16.13 2.28
C LEU A 175 1.57 -17.20 2.27
N THR A 176 1.14 -17.61 3.45
CA THR A 176 0.06 -18.60 3.61
C THR A 176 -1.29 -18.03 3.15
N TYR A 177 -2.25 -18.93 2.85
CA TYR A 177 -3.62 -18.51 2.52
C TYR A 177 -4.24 -17.59 3.59
N HIS A 178 -4.07 -17.90 4.86
CA HIS A 178 -4.61 -17.08 5.95
C HIS A 178 -3.97 -15.68 5.98
N GLN A 179 -2.67 -15.58 5.74
CA GLN A 179 -1.97 -14.29 5.67
C GLN A 179 -2.43 -13.47 4.45
N LYS A 180 -2.62 -14.10 3.27
CA LYS A 180 -3.21 -13.45 2.07
C LYS A 180 -4.59 -12.86 2.39
N VAL A 181 -5.46 -13.66 3.03
CA VAL A 181 -6.80 -13.21 3.46
C VAL A 181 -6.71 -12.03 4.43
N ARG A 182 -5.81 -12.10 5.43
CA ARG A 182 -5.65 -11.01 6.42
C ARG A 182 -5.13 -9.73 5.81
N LEU A 183 -4.16 -9.78 4.90
CA LEU A 183 -3.67 -8.61 4.16
C LEU A 183 -4.81 -7.95 3.38
N ASN A 184 -5.58 -8.72 2.61
CA ASN A 184 -6.70 -8.21 1.81
C ASN A 184 -7.81 -7.60 2.69
N GLN A 185 -8.21 -8.27 3.78
CA GLN A 185 -9.20 -7.75 4.74
C GLN A 185 -8.72 -6.46 5.43
N SER A 186 -7.41 -6.27 5.55
CA SER A 186 -6.82 -5.05 6.09
C SER A 186 -6.68 -3.93 5.06
N GLY A 187 -7.14 -4.15 3.82
CA GLY A 187 -7.14 -3.19 2.74
C GLY A 187 -5.81 -3.07 1.98
N PHE A 188 -4.83 -3.92 2.27
CA PHE A 188 -3.57 -3.94 1.54
C PHE A 188 -3.71 -4.68 0.21
N ILE A 189 -2.98 -4.21 -0.81
CA ILE A 189 -2.91 -4.77 -2.16
C ILE A 189 -1.47 -5.23 -2.36
N TYR A 190 -1.22 -6.56 -2.22
CA TYR A 190 0.13 -7.05 -2.39
C TYR A 190 0.45 -7.31 -3.86
N TRP A 191 1.70 -6.97 -4.25
CA TRP A 191 2.24 -7.07 -5.59
C TRP A 191 3.50 -7.93 -5.58
N ASP A 192 3.54 -8.91 -6.47
CA ASP A 192 4.77 -9.59 -6.85
C ASP A 192 5.37 -8.94 -8.11
N TRP A 193 6.12 -9.68 -8.89
CA TRP A 193 6.78 -9.22 -10.11
C TRP A 193 6.64 -10.27 -11.20
N THR A 194 6.92 -9.89 -12.44
CA THR A 194 6.92 -10.79 -13.60
C THR A 194 8.32 -10.97 -14.18
N ILE A 195 9.23 -10.04 -13.88
CA ILE A 195 10.63 -10.04 -14.30
C ILE A 195 11.49 -9.85 -13.06
N ASP A 196 12.33 -10.82 -12.72
CA ASP A 196 13.33 -10.70 -11.65
C ASP A 196 14.66 -10.27 -12.28
N SER A 197 15.13 -9.08 -11.97
CA SER A 197 16.41 -8.58 -12.51
C SER A 197 17.62 -9.39 -12.04
N LEU A 198 17.50 -10.13 -10.93
CA LEU A 198 18.59 -10.79 -10.23
C LEU A 198 19.74 -9.82 -9.83
N ASP A 199 19.47 -8.53 -9.69
CA ASP A 199 20.45 -7.52 -9.30
C ASP A 199 21.05 -7.80 -7.90
N TRP A 200 20.24 -8.37 -7.02
CA TRP A 200 20.64 -8.84 -5.68
C TRP A 200 21.70 -9.95 -5.74
N ARG A 201 21.67 -10.77 -6.81
CA ARG A 201 22.59 -11.89 -7.03
C ARG A 201 23.85 -11.45 -7.80
N TYR A 202 23.67 -10.76 -8.94
CA TYR A 202 24.77 -10.37 -9.81
C TYR A 202 25.61 -9.24 -9.22
N LYS A 203 25.00 -8.26 -8.60
CA LYS A 203 25.64 -7.06 -8.01
C LYS A 203 26.58 -6.32 -9.00
N ASN A 204 26.29 -6.41 -10.29
CA ASN A 204 27.02 -5.77 -11.39
C ASN A 204 26.14 -5.56 -12.62
N SER A 205 26.74 -5.18 -13.77
CA SER A 205 26.01 -4.89 -15.01
C SER A 205 25.24 -6.08 -15.62
N GLN A 206 25.47 -7.30 -15.16
CA GLN A 206 24.83 -8.50 -15.74
C GLN A 206 23.32 -8.53 -15.54
N TYR A 207 22.77 -7.81 -14.57
CA TYR A 207 21.33 -7.71 -14.41
C TYR A 207 20.64 -7.01 -15.59
N VAL A 208 21.35 -6.14 -16.33
CA VAL A 208 20.79 -5.41 -17.48
C VAL A 208 20.42 -6.37 -18.62
N PRO A 209 21.35 -7.18 -19.19
CA PRO A 209 20.99 -8.18 -20.19
C PRO A 209 20.01 -9.21 -19.66
N GLU A 210 20.05 -9.56 -18.38
CA GLU A 210 19.09 -10.48 -17.75
C GLU A 210 17.65 -9.97 -17.85
N VAL A 211 17.41 -8.73 -17.45
CA VAL A 211 16.08 -8.08 -17.59
C VAL A 211 15.61 -8.08 -19.04
N LEU A 212 16.49 -7.76 -19.98
CA LEU A 212 16.13 -7.69 -21.40
C LEU A 212 15.79 -9.05 -21.99
N ASN A 213 16.52 -10.09 -21.60
CA ASN A 213 16.25 -11.47 -22.01
C ASN A 213 14.94 -11.97 -21.44
N GLN A 214 14.68 -11.76 -20.13
CA GLN A 214 13.42 -12.15 -19.50
C GLN A 214 12.25 -11.40 -20.14
N LEU A 215 12.35 -10.11 -20.41
CA LEU A 215 11.30 -9.35 -21.10
C LEU A 215 10.99 -9.93 -22.48
N GLN A 216 12.01 -10.27 -23.28
CA GLN A 216 11.80 -10.86 -24.59
C GLN A 216 11.06 -12.20 -24.50
N MET A 217 11.44 -13.06 -23.55
CA MET A 217 10.79 -14.34 -23.32
C MET A 217 9.35 -14.15 -22.80
N PHE A 218 9.16 -13.20 -21.90
CA PHE A 218 7.87 -12.90 -21.33
C PHE A 218 6.88 -12.36 -22.38
N GLU A 219 7.30 -11.44 -23.23
CA GLU A 219 6.48 -10.91 -24.33
C GLU A 219 6.04 -11.99 -25.32
N LYS A 220 6.90 -12.97 -25.58
CA LYS A 220 6.56 -14.10 -26.45
C LYS A 220 5.49 -15.01 -25.86
N ASN A 221 5.54 -15.23 -24.54
CA ASN A 221 4.71 -16.21 -23.86
C ASN A 221 3.45 -15.61 -23.20
N LYS A 222 3.56 -14.38 -22.70
CA LYS A 222 2.52 -13.70 -21.90
C LYS A 222 2.42 -12.20 -22.25
N PRO A 223 2.16 -11.85 -23.52
CA PRO A 223 2.22 -10.45 -23.99
C PRO A 223 1.23 -9.52 -23.30
N TRP A 224 0.14 -10.08 -22.74
CA TRP A 224 -0.95 -9.33 -22.11
C TRP A 224 -0.73 -9.04 -20.62
N GLU A 225 0.19 -9.77 -19.96
CA GLU A 225 0.45 -9.55 -18.55
C GLU A 225 1.31 -8.29 -18.31
N PRO A 226 1.14 -7.60 -17.16
CA PRO A 226 1.97 -6.46 -16.78
C PRO A 226 3.44 -6.88 -16.64
N LYS A 227 4.34 -6.04 -17.16
CA LYS A 227 5.80 -6.23 -17.08
C LYS A 227 6.35 -5.51 -15.86
N VAL A 228 6.23 -6.14 -14.70
CA VAL A 228 6.69 -5.61 -13.42
C VAL A 228 8.11 -6.12 -13.16
N ILE A 229 9.09 -5.21 -13.15
CA ILE A 229 10.51 -5.53 -12.98
C ILE A 229 10.90 -5.31 -11.53
N LEU A 230 11.31 -6.39 -10.85
CA LEU A 230 11.89 -6.34 -9.52
C LEU A 230 13.35 -5.92 -9.61
N MET A 231 13.70 -4.90 -8.84
CA MET A 231 15.05 -4.45 -8.53
C MET A 231 15.11 -4.03 -7.07
N HIS A 232 16.32 -3.69 -6.59
CA HIS A 232 16.54 -3.25 -5.22
C HIS A 232 17.21 -1.86 -5.19
N ASP A 233 16.88 -1.05 -4.19
CA ASP A 233 17.53 0.24 -3.95
C ASP A 233 18.91 0.02 -3.34
N GLN A 234 19.90 -0.27 -4.19
CA GLN A 234 21.28 -0.58 -3.81
C GLN A 234 22.29 0.00 -4.82
N PRO A 235 23.58 0.18 -4.42
CA PRO A 235 24.60 0.78 -5.28
C PRO A 235 24.79 0.05 -6.62
N SER A 236 24.82 -1.28 -6.58
CA SER A 236 25.03 -2.10 -7.78
C SER A 236 23.93 -1.92 -8.83
N THR A 237 22.69 -1.76 -8.40
CA THR A 237 21.55 -1.48 -9.28
C THR A 237 21.64 -0.07 -9.83
N THR A 238 21.88 0.90 -8.96
CA THR A 238 21.97 2.32 -9.32
C THR A 238 23.03 2.58 -10.39
N ASN A 239 24.22 1.95 -10.28
CA ASN A 239 25.33 2.15 -11.18
C ASN A 239 25.05 1.79 -12.64
N TYR A 240 24.11 0.90 -12.92
CA TYR A 240 23.79 0.43 -14.27
C TYR A 240 22.34 0.72 -14.70
N LEU A 241 21.57 1.41 -13.86
CA LEU A 241 20.17 1.74 -14.14
C LEU A 241 20.03 2.64 -15.40
N ASP A 242 20.97 3.57 -15.59
CA ASP A 242 21.04 4.40 -16.80
C ASP A 242 21.07 3.53 -18.06
N SER A 243 21.98 2.56 -18.11
CA SER A 243 22.12 1.64 -19.23
C SER A 243 20.85 0.81 -19.47
N LEU A 244 20.19 0.34 -18.41
CA LEU A 244 18.93 -0.39 -18.51
C LEU A 244 17.84 0.49 -19.14
N ILE A 245 17.66 1.72 -18.66
CA ILE A 245 16.62 2.63 -19.14
C ILE A 245 16.86 2.99 -20.61
N ILE A 246 18.09 3.30 -21.00
CA ILE A 246 18.46 3.58 -22.40
C ILE A 246 18.07 2.39 -23.29
N GLN A 247 18.44 1.17 -22.90
CA GLN A 247 18.17 -0.01 -23.69
C GLN A 247 16.69 -0.38 -23.76
N LEU A 248 15.92 -0.14 -22.70
CA LEU A 248 14.46 -0.30 -22.70
C LEU A 248 13.81 0.72 -23.66
N LYS A 249 14.21 1.99 -23.60
CA LYS A 249 13.72 3.03 -24.52
C LYS A 249 14.04 2.72 -25.98
N ALA A 250 15.26 2.27 -26.26
CA ALA A 250 15.68 1.87 -27.60
C ALA A 250 14.83 0.71 -28.18
N ARG A 251 14.23 -0.13 -27.31
CA ARG A 251 13.30 -1.21 -27.68
C ARG A 251 11.84 -0.75 -27.74
N GLY A 252 11.58 0.53 -27.53
CA GLY A 252 10.26 1.14 -27.59
C GLY A 252 9.41 0.93 -26.33
N TYR A 253 10.03 0.61 -25.19
CA TYR A 253 9.30 0.53 -23.93
C TYR A 253 8.99 1.93 -23.39
N THR A 254 7.79 2.06 -22.82
CA THR A 254 7.35 3.19 -22.00
C THR A 254 7.34 2.79 -20.53
N PHE A 255 7.30 3.77 -19.63
CA PHE A 255 7.41 3.54 -18.20
C PHE A 255 6.16 4.06 -17.48
N ALA A 256 5.67 3.29 -16.53
CA ALA A 256 4.56 3.70 -15.67
C ALA A 256 4.82 3.26 -14.22
N VAL A 257 4.01 3.79 -13.31
CA VAL A 257 4.00 3.37 -11.89
C VAL A 257 2.82 2.45 -11.63
N ILE A 258 3.00 1.53 -10.70
CA ILE A 258 1.89 0.72 -10.16
C ILE A 258 0.93 1.67 -9.41
N ASN A 259 -0.36 1.44 -9.55
CA ASN A 259 -1.37 2.16 -8.78
C ASN A 259 -2.43 1.22 -8.19
N GLU A 260 -3.21 1.71 -7.25
CA GLU A 260 -4.17 0.91 -6.49
C GLU A 260 -5.39 0.43 -7.30
N SER A 261 -5.62 0.98 -8.49
CA SER A 261 -6.73 0.58 -9.37
C SER A 261 -6.36 -0.52 -10.36
N MET A 262 -5.07 -0.85 -10.47
CA MET A 262 -4.61 -1.91 -11.36
C MET A 262 -4.82 -3.28 -10.71
N PRO A 263 -5.18 -4.33 -11.51
CA PRO A 263 -5.15 -5.70 -11.02
C PRO A 263 -3.71 -6.08 -10.65
N PRO A 264 -3.47 -6.55 -9.40
CA PRO A 264 -2.13 -6.84 -8.96
C PRO A 264 -1.58 -8.12 -9.61
N VAL A 265 -0.26 -8.14 -9.83
CA VAL A 265 0.48 -9.37 -10.11
C VAL A 265 0.65 -10.11 -8.79
N GLN A 266 0.14 -11.35 -8.70
CA GLN A 266 0.16 -12.19 -7.50
C GLN A 266 0.46 -13.64 -7.88
N HIS A 267 1.37 -14.29 -7.15
CA HIS A 267 1.76 -15.70 -7.34
C HIS A 267 1.09 -16.63 -6.34
#